data_39468315dafe8667bd51bbe35cad912d
#
_entry.id   39468315dafe8667bd51bbe35cad912d
#
_cell.length_a   1.000
_cell.length_b   1.000
_cell.length_c   1.000
_cell.angle_alpha   90.00
_cell.angle_beta   90.00
_cell.angle_gamma   90.00
#
_symmetry.space_group_name_H-M   'P 1'
#
loop_
_entity.id
_entity.type
_entity.pdbx_description
1 polymer ?
#
loop_
_entity_poly.entity_id
_entity_poly.type
_entity_poly.pdbx_seq_one_letter_code
_entity_poly.pdbx_strand_id
1 'polypeptide(L)'
;MPRTATPRRATAKTTRPAPAAAKQEAAAKNKPLVEDIRLLGRILGDVIREQEGTAAFDLIERVRQLSVAYRLKADASAGRVLDRLLKNLSADQTVTVIRAFSYFSHLANIAEDRHHVRRRAVHENAGDLQEGSLALTFERLHRAEHRAADIAALLASAYISPVLTAHPTEVQRKSILDAERAVAELLAERDAQRTPERRAENEALMRARVTQLWQTRMLRLAKLTVADEVENALSYYPTTFLREIPRLYREIERALPGHAIAPFLRMGHWIGGDRDGNPNVSAATLKHALARQAEVALRFYLTEVHLLGAELSISGTLVKVTPAMVELADRSSDRSE
;
A
#
# COMPACT_ATOMS: atom_id res chain seq x y z
N MET A 1 57.50 -2.92 37.28
CA MET A 1 56.03 -3.06 37.35
C MET A 1 55.56 -3.60 36.02
N PRO A 2 54.92 -4.77 35.92
CA PRO A 2 54.53 -5.39 34.64
C PRO A 2 53.21 -4.80 34.14
N ARG A 3 53.14 -4.54 32.83
CA ARG A 3 51.96 -4.07 32.06
C ARG A 3 50.94 -5.19 31.98
N THR A 4 49.75 -4.99 32.47
CA THR A 4 48.59 -5.85 32.32
C THR A 4 48.02 -5.76 30.88
N ALA A 5 48.00 -6.88 30.17
CA ALA A 5 47.41 -7.01 28.85
C ALA A 5 45.90 -7.16 28.96
N THR A 6 45.18 -6.31 28.26
CA THR A 6 43.70 -6.37 28.10
C THR A 6 43.34 -7.50 27.15
N PRO A 7 42.34 -8.37 27.42
CA PRO A 7 41.99 -9.44 26.51
C PRO A 7 41.22 -8.90 25.29
N ARG A 8 41.71 -9.26 24.11
CA ARG A 8 41.04 -9.05 22.80
C ARG A 8 39.72 -9.83 22.79
N ARG A 9 38.61 -9.04 22.66
CA ARG A 9 37.28 -9.60 22.42
C ARG A 9 37.25 -10.33 21.07
N ALA A 10 37.01 -11.64 21.10
CA ALA A 10 36.89 -12.49 19.94
C ALA A 10 35.66 -12.06 19.12
N THR A 11 35.85 -11.62 17.87
CA THR A 11 34.79 -11.44 16.89
C THR A 11 34.20 -12.79 16.52
N ALA A 12 32.94 -13.03 16.89
CA ALA A 12 32.19 -14.18 16.47
C ALA A 12 32.10 -14.19 14.93
N LYS A 13 32.76 -15.18 14.31
CA LYS A 13 32.62 -15.50 12.88
C LYS A 13 31.17 -15.95 12.66
N THR A 14 30.34 -15.12 12.06
CA THR A 14 29.05 -15.53 11.49
C THR A 14 29.32 -16.55 10.38
N THR A 15 29.14 -17.81 10.67
CA THR A 15 29.23 -18.92 9.69
C THR A 15 28.06 -18.76 8.72
N ARG A 16 28.37 -18.50 7.46
CA ARG A 16 27.40 -18.44 6.35
C ARG A 16 26.68 -19.80 6.27
N PRO A 17 25.36 -19.87 6.35
CA PRO A 17 24.63 -21.15 6.35
C PRO A 17 24.92 -21.93 5.07
N ALA A 18 24.90 -23.25 5.16
CA ALA A 18 25.09 -24.13 4.01
C ALA A 18 23.99 -23.86 2.95
N PRO A 19 24.29 -24.03 1.64
CA PRO A 19 23.35 -23.66 0.56
C PRO A 19 21.97 -24.32 0.66
N ALA A 20 21.86 -25.49 1.24
CA ALA A 20 20.61 -26.21 1.47
C ALA A 20 19.78 -25.58 2.61
N ALA A 21 20.44 -25.19 3.70
CA ALA A 21 19.80 -24.51 4.83
C ALA A 21 19.28 -23.11 4.43
N ALA A 22 20.04 -22.37 3.63
CA ALA A 22 19.63 -21.07 3.11
C ALA A 22 18.39 -21.17 2.19
N LYS A 23 18.30 -22.23 1.36
CA LYS A 23 17.11 -22.49 0.53
C LYS A 23 15.88 -22.85 1.36
N GLN A 24 16.05 -23.67 2.41
CA GLN A 24 14.95 -24.02 3.31
C GLN A 24 14.46 -22.82 4.11
N GLU A 25 15.36 -21.99 4.59
CA GLU A 25 15.02 -20.75 5.29
C GLU A 25 14.28 -19.75 4.36
N ALA A 26 14.75 -19.56 3.14
CA ALA A 26 14.08 -18.73 2.14
C ALA A 26 12.69 -19.27 1.78
N ALA A 27 12.54 -20.59 1.65
CA ALA A 27 11.25 -21.23 1.40
C ALA A 27 10.27 -21.03 2.58
N ALA A 28 10.75 -21.18 3.81
CA ALA A 28 9.94 -20.93 5.01
C ALA A 28 9.50 -19.46 5.11
N LYS A 29 10.40 -18.53 4.83
CA LYS A 29 10.11 -17.08 4.81
C LYS A 29 9.06 -16.71 3.78
N ASN A 30 9.03 -17.37 2.62
CA ASN A 30 8.11 -17.06 1.52
C ASN A 30 6.82 -17.92 1.57
N LYS A 31 6.68 -18.83 2.51
CA LYS A 31 5.49 -19.69 2.64
C LYS A 31 4.19 -18.92 2.70
N PRO A 32 4.05 -17.84 3.51
CA PRO A 32 2.82 -17.05 3.55
C PRO A 32 2.46 -16.41 2.19
N LEU A 33 3.45 -15.90 1.44
CA LEU A 33 3.24 -15.38 0.09
C LEU A 33 2.66 -16.43 -0.84
N VAL A 34 3.26 -17.63 -0.85
CA VAL A 34 2.79 -18.72 -1.70
C VAL A 34 1.37 -19.16 -1.33
N GLU A 35 1.03 -19.17 -0.04
CA GLU A 35 -0.31 -19.48 0.45
C GLU A 35 -1.34 -18.42 0.01
N ASP A 36 -1.02 -17.14 0.09
CA ASP A 36 -1.88 -16.05 -0.36
C ASP A 36 -2.10 -16.08 -1.88
N ILE A 37 -1.03 -16.24 -2.67
CA ILE A 37 -1.16 -16.37 -4.14
C ILE A 37 -2.03 -17.58 -4.51
N ARG A 38 -1.90 -18.70 -3.80
CA ARG A 38 -2.73 -19.89 -4.03
C ARG A 38 -4.20 -19.64 -3.65
N LEU A 39 -4.45 -18.97 -2.53
CA LEU A 39 -5.79 -18.60 -2.09
C LEU A 39 -6.48 -17.71 -3.14
N LEU A 40 -5.85 -16.60 -3.50
CA LEU A 40 -6.41 -15.64 -4.44
C LEU A 40 -6.56 -16.24 -5.85
N GLY A 41 -5.60 -17.06 -6.29
CA GLY A 41 -5.66 -17.79 -7.55
C GLY A 41 -6.79 -18.81 -7.58
N ARG A 42 -7.06 -19.53 -6.47
CA ARG A 42 -8.19 -20.45 -6.35
C ARG A 42 -9.52 -19.70 -6.41
N ILE A 43 -9.66 -18.61 -5.64
CA ILE A 43 -10.86 -17.76 -5.65
C ILE A 43 -11.14 -17.24 -7.06
N LEU A 44 -10.13 -16.72 -7.76
CA LEU A 44 -10.27 -16.26 -9.14
C LEU A 44 -10.68 -17.42 -10.08
N GLY A 45 -10.07 -18.59 -9.94
CA GLY A 45 -10.42 -19.76 -10.73
C GLY A 45 -11.87 -20.20 -10.53
N ASP A 46 -12.35 -20.19 -9.31
CA ASP A 46 -13.74 -20.51 -8.97
C ASP A 46 -14.72 -19.48 -9.55
N VAL A 47 -14.38 -18.18 -9.47
CA VAL A 47 -15.16 -17.10 -10.08
C VAL A 47 -15.22 -17.27 -11.60
N ILE A 48 -14.10 -17.56 -12.25
CA ILE A 48 -14.08 -17.79 -13.72
C ILE A 48 -14.96 -18.98 -14.07
N ARG A 49 -14.89 -20.09 -13.34
CA ARG A 49 -15.71 -21.27 -13.59
C ARG A 49 -17.21 -20.98 -13.45
N GLU A 50 -17.59 -20.16 -12.50
CA GLU A 50 -19.00 -19.77 -12.30
C GLU A 50 -19.50 -18.78 -13.36
N GLN A 51 -18.67 -17.82 -13.74
CA GLN A 51 -19.08 -16.72 -14.63
C GLN A 51 -18.96 -17.06 -16.12
N GLU A 52 -17.93 -17.82 -16.52
CA GLU A 52 -17.60 -18.13 -17.91
C GLU A 52 -17.77 -19.63 -18.24
N GLY A 53 -18.03 -20.45 -17.23
CA GLY A 53 -18.18 -21.90 -17.39
C GLY A 53 -16.87 -22.70 -17.34
N THR A 54 -17.02 -24.02 -17.21
CA THR A 54 -15.92 -24.97 -17.03
C THR A 54 -14.95 -24.95 -18.22
N ALA A 55 -15.46 -24.85 -19.45
CA ALA A 55 -14.62 -24.85 -20.65
C ALA A 55 -13.61 -23.66 -20.67
N ALA A 56 -14.05 -22.48 -20.26
CA ALA A 56 -13.17 -21.30 -20.14
C ALA A 56 -12.12 -21.50 -19.05
N PHE A 57 -12.51 -22.02 -17.90
CA PHE A 57 -11.59 -22.35 -16.82
C PHE A 57 -10.54 -23.37 -17.25
N ASP A 58 -10.94 -24.47 -17.91
CA ASP A 58 -10.04 -25.51 -18.38
C ASP A 58 -9.03 -25.01 -19.41
N LEU A 59 -9.46 -24.11 -20.29
CA LEU A 59 -8.59 -23.44 -21.24
C LEU A 59 -7.51 -22.61 -20.52
N ILE A 60 -7.92 -21.77 -19.58
CA ILE A 60 -7.00 -20.91 -18.80
C ILE A 60 -6.00 -21.78 -18.01
N GLU A 61 -6.50 -22.82 -17.34
CA GLU A 61 -5.66 -23.75 -16.59
C GLU A 61 -4.67 -24.50 -17.51
N ARG A 62 -5.09 -24.87 -18.71
CA ARG A 62 -4.21 -25.48 -19.73
C ARG A 62 -3.12 -24.52 -20.16
N VAL A 63 -3.44 -23.27 -20.46
CA VAL A 63 -2.45 -22.21 -20.77
C VAL A 63 -1.48 -22.03 -19.61
N ARG A 64 -1.95 -21.98 -18.38
CA ARG A 64 -1.13 -21.85 -17.18
C ARG A 64 -0.16 -23.03 -17.02
N GLN A 65 -0.64 -24.28 -17.13
CA GLN A 65 0.16 -25.49 -17.00
C GLN A 65 1.28 -25.55 -18.05
N LEU A 66 0.92 -25.27 -19.31
CA LEU A 66 1.90 -25.26 -20.42
C LEU A 66 2.95 -24.14 -20.22
N SER A 67 2.53 -22.97 -19.76
CA SER A 67 3.44 -21.85 -19.47
C SER A 67 4.43 -22.20 -18.36
N VAL A 68 3.94 -22.81 -17.28
CA VAL A 68 4.78 -23.28 -16.16
C VAL A 68 5.76 -24.36 -16.62
N ALA A 69 5.31 -25.36 -17.41
CA ALA A 69 6.18 -26.41 -17.94
C ALA A 69 7.26 -25.81 -18.84
N TYR A 70 6.90 -24.91 -19.73
CA TYR A 70 7.83 -24.25 -20.63
C TYR A 70 8.86 -23.39 -19.90
N ARG A 71 8.39 -22.50 -18.98
CA ARG A 71 9.23 -21.48 -18.34
C ARG A 71 10.05 -22.02 -17.16
N LEU A 72 9.45 -22.83 -16.29
CA LEU A 72 10.10 -23.29 -15.07
C LEU A 72 10.78 -24.64 -15.22
N LYS A 73 10.27 -25.53 -16.12
CA LYS A 73 10.85 -26.85 -16.34
C LYS A 73 11.65 -26.93 -17.64
N ALA A 74 11.80 -25.82 -18.37
CA ALA A 74 12.50 -25.73 -19.67
C ALA A 74 11.98 -26.75 -20.72
N ASP A 75 10.69 -27.11 -20.65
CA ASP A 75 10.07 -28.06 -21.58
C ASP A 75 9.72 -27.38 -22.91
N ALA A 76 10.62 -27.52 -23.89
CA ALA A 76 10.42 -26.96 -25.23
C ALA A 76 9.19 -27.55 -25.96
N SER A 77 8.76 -28.78 -25.60
CA SER A 77 7.58 -29.40 -26.18
C SER A 77 6.30 -28.70 -25.71
N ALA A 78 6.23 -28.38 -24.41
CA ALA A 78 5.16 -27.60 -23.83
C ALA A 78 5.08 -26.19 -24.47
N GLY A 79 6.23 -25.56 -24.75
CA GLY A 79 6.29 -24.28 -25.46
C GLY A 79 5.66 -24.33 -26.87
N ARG A 80 5.95 -25.37 -27.66
CA ARG A 80 5.35 -25.57 -28.98
C ARG A 80 3.83 -25.82 -28.92
N VAL A 81 3.37 -26.57 -27.92
CA VAL A 81 1.93 -26.80 -27.70
C VAL A 81 1.24 -25.53 -27.28
N LEU A 82 1.84 -24.74 -26.39
CA LEU A 82 1.33 -23.45 -25.95
C LEU A 82 1.18 -22.48 -27.13
N ASP A 83 2.23 -22.32 -27.94
CA ASP A 83 2.20 -21.43 -29.12
C ASP A 83 1.05 -21.81 -30.09
N ARG A 84 0.90 -23.11 -30.38
CA ARG A 84 -0.18 -23.61 -31.22
C ARG A 84 -1.55 -23.36 -30.57
N LEU A 85 -1.69 -23.59 -29.28
CA LEU A 85 -2.94 -23.33 -28.55
C LEU A 85 -3.32 -21.87 -28.66
N LEU A 86 -2.40 -20.94 -28.34
CA LEU A 86 -2.67 -19.51 -28.36
C LEU A 86 -3.01 -18.97 -29.76
N LYS A 87 -2.37 -19.49 -30.81
CA LYS A 87 -2.67 -19.11 -32.22
C LYS A 87 -4.05 -19.53 -32.69
N ASN A 88 -4.65 -20.54 -32.08
CA ASN A 88 -5.96 -21.10 -32.47
C ASN A 88 -7.13 -20.60 -31.58
N LEU A 89 -6.89 -19.66 -30.68
CA LEU A 89 -7.96 -19.08 -29.86
C LEU A 89 -8.88 -18.21 -30.70
N SER A 90 -10.19 -18.27 -30.41
CA SER A 90 -11.12 -17.26 -30.88
C SER A 90 -10.87 -15.90 -30.23
N ALA A 91 -11.44 -14.83 -30.77
CA ALA A 91 -11.35 -13.49 -30.20
C ALA A 91 -11.85 -13.47 -28.74
N ASP A 92 -12.99 -14.07 -28.45
CA ASP A 92 -13.58 -14.14 -27.11
C ASP A 92 -12.72 -14.95 -26.15
N GLN A 93 -12.19 -16.10 -26.59
CA GLN A 93 -11.26 -16.89 -25.81
C GLN A 93 -9.98 -16.12 -25.49
N THR A 94 -9.46 -15.37 -26.46
CA THR A 94 -8.27 -14.52 -26.27
C THR A 94 -8.52 -13.46 -25.21
N VAL A 95 -9.65 -12.75 -25.27
CA VAL A 95 -10.04 -11.74 -24.28
C VAL A 95 -10.17 -12.37 -22.89
N THR A 96 -10.83 -13.53 -22.80
CA THR A 96 -11.02 -14.23 -21.52
C THR A 96 -9.68 -14.66 -20.90
N VAL A 97 -8.77 -15.21 -21.70
CA VAL A 97 -7.43 -15.61 -21.25
C VAL A 97 -6.63 -14.39 -20.80
N ILE A 98 -6.61 -13.31 -21.57
CA ILE A 98 -5.90 -12.07 -21.19
C ILE A 98 -6.47 -11.51 -19.88
N ARG A 99 -7.79 -11.42 -19.73
CA ARG A 99 -8.44 -10.95 -18.49
C ARG A 99 -8.04 -11.80 -17.28
N ALA A 100 -8.06 -13.12 -17.43
CA ALA A 100 -7.72 -14.03 -16.34
C ALA A 100 -6.29 -13.82 -15.84
N PHE A 101 -5.32 -13.74 -16.74
CA PHE A 101 -3.93 -13.52 -16.36
C PHE A 101 -3.66 -12.09 -15.85
N SER A 102 -4.36 -11.10 -16.39
CA SER A 102 -4.26 -9.72 -15.88
C SER A 102 -4.78 -9.62 -14.45
N TYR A 103 -5.98 -10.11 -14.15
CA TYR A 103 -6.50 -10.11 -12.79
C TYR A 103 -5.67 -10.99 -11.84
N PHE A 104 -5.17 -12.14 -12.32
CA PHE A 104 -4.25 -12.94 -11.52
C PHE A 104 -2.99 -12.16 -11.15
N SER A 105 -2.41 -11.39 -12.08
CA SER A 105 -1.23 -10.55 -11.79
C SER A 105 -1.55 -9.46 -10.76
N HIS A 106 -2.71 -8.81 -10.87
CA HIS A 106 -3.15 -7.82 -9.86
C HIS A 106 -3.28 -8.45 -8.47
N LEU A 107 -3.93 -9.61 -8.38
CA LEU A 107 -4.09 -10.33 -7.11
C LEU A 107 -2.75 -10.83 -6.55
N ALA A 108 -1.83 -11.28 -7.41
CA ALA A 108 -0.49 -11.67 -7.00
C ALA A 108 0.32 -10.49 -6.45
N ASN A 109 0.22 -9.31 -7.07
CA ASN A 109 0.84 -8.08 -6.57
C ASN A 109 0.31 -7.70 -5.18
N ILE A 110 -1.01 -7.81 -4.94
CA ILE A 110 -1.60 -7.60 -3.60
C ILE A 110 -0.99 -8.56 -2.56
N ALA A 111 -0.81 -9.84 -2.92
CA ALA A 111 -0.19 -10.81 -2.04
C ALA A 111 1.30 -10.48 -1.76
N GLU A 112 2.03 -10.01 -2.78
CA GLU A 112 3.42 -9.58 -2.63
C GLU A 112 3.54 -8.35 -1.72
N ASP A 113 2.71 -7.33 -1.91
CA ASP A 113 2.66 -6.14 -1.05
C ASP A 113 2.35 -6.52 0.40
N ARG A 114 1.36 -7.40 0.61
CA ARG A 114 1.06 -7.91 1.95
C ARG A 114 2.24 -8.66 2.56
N HIS A 115 2.94 -9.46 1.77
CA HIS A 115 4.13 -10.17 2.22
C HIS A 115 5.25 -9.20 2.62
N HIS A 116 5.49 -8.14 1.85
CA HIS A 116 6.44 -7.08 2.20
C HIS A 116 6.10 -6.43 3.55
N VAL A 117 4.83 -6.10 3.80
CA VAL A 117 4.38 -5.56 5.10
C VAL A 117 4.66 -6.55 6.24
N ARG A 118 4.35 -7.85 6.06
CA ARG A 118 4.66 -8.88 7.08
C ARG A 118 6.16 -9.00 7.34
N ARG A 119 6.98 -8.99 6.28
CA ARG A 119 8.44 -9.07 6.39
C ARG A 119 9.00 -7.86 7.14
N ARG A 120 8.49 -6.68 6.84
CA ARG A 120 8.87 -5.45 7.53
C ARG A 120 8.56 -5.56 9.03
N ALA A 121 7.35 -5.95 9.40
CA ALA A 121 6.94 -6.15 10.79
C ALA A 121 7.82 -7.17 11.54
N VAL A 122 8.24 -8.26 10.88
CA VAL A 122 9.16 -9.25 11.47
C VAL A 122 10.51 -8.61 11.79
N HIS A 123 11.07 -7.80 10.88
CA HIS A 123 12.35 -7.12 11.11
C HIS A 123 12.24 -6.04 12.18
N GLU A 124 11.17 -5.25 12.17
CA GLU A 124 10.89 -4.22 13.18
C GLU A 124 10.78 -4.84 14.59
N ASN A 125 10.05 -5.95 14.72
CA ASN A 125 9.89 -6.68 15.98
C ASN A 125 11.21 -7.33 16.46
N ALA A 126 12.11 -7.67 15.55
CA ALA A 126 13.46 -8.17 15.87
C ALA A 126 14.44 -7.03 16.23
N GLY A 127 14.05 -5.76 16.10
CA GLY A 127 14.92 -4.61 16.30
C GLY A 127 15.92 -4.39 15.16
N ASP A 128 15.70 -5.01 14.01
CA ASP A 128 16.57 -4.86 12.85
C ASP A 128 16.36 -3.50 12.19
N LEU A 129 17.42 -2.71 12.06
CA LEU A 129 17.40 -1.45 11.35
C LEU A 129 17.45 -1.69 9.83
N GLN A 130 16.36 -1.34 9.16
CA GLN A 130 16.25 -1.56 7.71
C GLN A 130 16.85 -0.42 6.90
N GLU A 131 17.50 -0.76 5.78
CA GLU A 131 18.02 0.22 4.84
C GLU A 131 16.89 1.13 4.32
N GLY A 132 17.13 2.44 4.28
CA GLY A 132 16.13 3.44 3.90
C GLY A 132 15.12 3.80 4.99
N SER A 133 15.21 3.23 6.20
CA SER A 133 14.36 3.62 7.32
C SER A 133 14.86 4.88 8.03
N LEU A 134 13.95 5.64 8.65
CA LEU A 134 14.33 6.76 9.53
C LEU A 134 15.18 6.28 10.70
N ALA A 135 14.84 5.15 11.31
CA ALA A 135 15.59 4.59 12.42
C ALA A 135 17.07 4.36 12.08
N LEU A 136 17.35 3.73 10.93
CA LEU A 136 18.74 3.54 10.47
C LEU A 136 19.42 4.88 10.12
N THR A 137 18.68 5.80 9.52
CA THR A 137 19.21 7.13 9.18
C THR A 137 19.63 7.90 10.43
N PHE A 138 18.78 7.95 11.46
CA PHE A 138 19.11 8.60 12.73
C PHE A 138 20.25 7.90 13.46
N GLU A 139 20.30 6.57 13.42
CA GLU A 139 21.39 5.80 13.99
C GLU A 139 22.74 6.12 13.32
N ARG A 140 22.76 6.24 11.98
CA ARG A 140 23.94 6.66 11.22
C ARG A 140 24.36 8.10 11.53
N LEU A 141 23.40 9.03 11.64
CA LEU A 141 23.66 10.42 12.04
C LEU A 141 24.26 10.50 13.45
N HIS A 142 23.71 9.72 14.38
CA HIS A 142 24.22 9.64 15.75
C HIS A 142 25.65 9.06 15.81
N ARG A 143 25.94 8.00 15.06
CA ARG A 143 27.30 7.44 14.94
C ARG A 143 28.30 8.42 14.31
N ALA A 144 27.82 9.29 13.43
CA ALA A 144 28.62 10.34 12.81
C ALA A 144 28.73 11.60 13.70
N GLU A 145 28.27 11.52 14.96
CA GLU A 145 28.32 12.57 15.97
C GLU A 145 27.59 13.87 15.59
N HIS A 146 26.61 13.79 14.67
CA HIS A 146 25.73 14.93 14.38
C HIS A 146 24.82 15.24 15.55
N ARG A 147 24.78 16.50 15.99
CA ARG A 147 23.93 16.95 17.10
C ARG A 147 22.46 17.06 16.66
N ALA A 148 21.53 16.74 17.55
CA ALA A 148 20.10 16.88 17.29
C ALA A 148 19.70 18.30 16.83
N ALA A 149 20.34 19.34 17.42
CA ALA A 149 20.10 20.73 17.05
C ALA A 149 20.51 21.04 15.58
N ASP A 150 21.62 20.46 15.10
CA ASP A 150 22.09 20.69 13.72
C ASP A 150 21.15 19.99 12.71
N ILE A 151 20.67 18.79 13.05
CA ILE A 151 19.68 18.05 12.25
C ILE A 151 18.34 18.82 12.21
N ALA A 152 17.87 19.31 13.35
CA ALA A 152 16.64 20.10 13.44
C ALA A 152 16.75 21.40 12.64
N ALA A 153 17.89 22.09 12.71
CA ALA A 153 18.16 23.30 11.93
C ALA A 153 18.20 23.03 10.42
N LEU A 154 18.79 21.90 10.00
CA LEU A 154 18.75 21.45 8.60
C LEU A 154 17.32 21.22 8.14
N LEU A 155 16.51 20.48 8.92
CA LEU A 155 15.11 20.20 8.61
C LEU A 155 14.26 21.47 8.56
N ALA A 156 14.56 22.48 9.39
CA ALA A 156 13.87 23.77 9.39
C ALA A 156 14.06 24.55 8.07
N SER A 157 15.18 24.33 7.38
CA SER A 157 15.48 24.94 6.08
C SER A 157 15.16 24.01 4.89
N ALA A 158 14.81 22.75 5.17
CA ALA A 158 14.56 21.76 4.13
C ALA A 158 13.23 22.00 3.42
N TYR A 159 13.23 21.67 2.13
CA TYR A 159 12.02 21.63 1.29
C TYR A 159 12.06 20.35 0.44
N ILE A 160 11.17 19.41 0.80
CA ILE A 160 11.02 18.15 0.07
C ILE A 160 9.63 18.13 -0.52
N SER A 161 9.54 18.07 -1.85
CA SER A 161 8.27 18.04 -2.55
C SER A 161 8.14 16.80 -3.44
N PRO A 162 7.59 15.71 -2.93
CA PRO A 162 7.13 14.62 -3.78
C PRO A 162 6.02 15.13 -4.70
N VAL A 163 6.17 14.95 -6.01
CA VAL A 163 5.22 15.45 -7.01
C VAL A 163 4.44 14.30 -7.60
N LEU A 164 3.12 14.33 -7.45
CA LEU A 164 2.23 13.37 -8.10
C LEU A 164 2.10 13.73 -9.58
N THR A 165 2.32 12.72 -10.42
CA THR A 165 2.11 12.79 -11.87
C THR A 165 1.08 11.75 -12.27
N ALA A 166 0.33 11.97 -13.36
CA ALA A 166 -0.52 10.97 -13.97
C ALA A 166 0.13 10.50 -15.27
N HIS A 167 0.28 9.19 -15.40
CA HIS A 167 0.55 8.58 -16.68
C HIS A 167 -0.76 8.03 -17.24
N PRO A 168 -1.20 8.42 -18.44
CA PRO A 168 -2.52 8.06 -18.98
C PRO A 168 -2.77 6.55 -19.04
N THR A 169 -1.70 5.74 -19.16
CA THR A 169 -1.79 4.27 -19.21
C THR A 169 -1.95 3.62 -17.83
N GLU A 170 -1.71 4.37 -16.74
CA GLU A 170 -1.74 3.85 -15.37
C GLU A 170 -3.05 4.16 -14.66
N VAL A 171 -3.91 4.99 -15.26
CA VAL A 171 -5.15 5.39 -14.62
C VAL A 171 -6.20 4.28 -14.76
N GLN A 172 -6.31 3.51 -13.70
CA GLN A 172 -7.32 2.47 -13.58
C GLN A 172 -8.70 3.05 -13.22
N ARG A 173 -9.75 2.26 -13.39
CA ARG A 173 -11.07 2.65 -12.90
C ARG A 173 -11.07 2.68 -11.37
N LYS A 174 -11.68 3.71 -10.79
CA LYS A 174 -11.83 3.81 -9.34
C LYS A 174 -12.45 2.55 -8.73
N SER A 175 -13.45 1.95 -9.40
CA SER A 175 -14.09 0.71 -8.94
C SER A 175 -13.14 -0.50 -8.90
N ILE A 176 -12.13 -0.56 -9.77
CA ILE A 176 -11.08 -1.59 -9.73
C ILE A 176 -10.17 -1.33 -8.54
N LEU A 177 -9.66 -0.09 -8.41
CA LEU A 177 -8.80 0.29 -7.29
C LEU A 177 -9.48 0.07 -5.92
N ASP A 178 -10.76 0.40 -5.80
CA ASP A 178 -11.53 0.19 -4.57
C ASP A 178 -11.70 -1.31 -4.25
N ALA A 179 -11.95 -2.14 -5.28
CA ALA A 179 -12.08 -3.58 -5.10
C ALA A 179 -10.73 -4.25 -4.76
N GLU A 180 -9.63 -3.83 -5.40
CA GLU A 180 -8.27 -4.29 -5.09
C GLU A 180 -7.86 -3.90 -3.66
N ARG A 181 -8.15 -2.67 -3.25
CA ARG A 181 -7.93 -2.22 -1.86
C ARG A 181 -8.71 -3.07 -0.87
N ALA A 182 -9.99 -3.33 -1.14
CA ALA A 182 -10.81 -4.18 -0.28
C ALA A 182 -10.26 -5.62 -0.18
N VAL A 183 -9.71 -6.19 -1.28
CA VAL A 183 -9.02 -7.49 -1.24
C VAL A 183 -7.75 -7.41 -0.37
N ALA A 184 -6.97 -6.33 -0.49
CA ALA A 184 -5.76 -6.14 0.31
C ALA A 184 -6.08 -6.02 1.82
N GLU A 185 -7.14 -5.29 2.18
CA GLU A 185 -7.62 -5.15 3.55
C GLU A 185 -8.09 -6.50 4.11
N LEU A 186 -8.92 -7.24 3.36
CA LEU A 186 -9.39 -8.57 3.76
C LEU A 186 -8.23 -9.57 3.92
N LEU A 187 -7.21 -9.51 3.06
CA LEU A 187 -6.02 -10.33 3.18
C LEU A 187 -5.21 -9.97 4.44
N ALA A 188 -5.17 -8.67 4.80
CA ALA A 188 -4.55 -8.20 6.02
C ALA A 188 -5.31 -8.66 7.28
N GLU A 189 -6.64 -8.56 7.28
CA GLU A 189 -7.49 -9.03 8.37
C GLU A 189 -7.36 -10.52 8.60
N ARG A 190 -7.21 -11.31 7.54
CA ARG A 190 -7.05 -12.76 7.60
C ARG A 190 -5.87 -13.20 8.48
N ASP A 191 -4.81 -12.42 8.56
CA ASP A 191 -3.66 -12.72 9.42
C ASP A 191 -4.00 -12.77 10.91
N ALA A 192 -4.99 -11.98 11.33
CA ALA A 192 -5.44 -11.92 12.72
C ALA A 192 -6.56 -12.94 13.05
N GLN A 193 -7.18 -13.55 12.03
CA GLN A 193 -8.33 -14.44 12.23
C GLN A 193 -7.89 -15.81 12.72
N ARG A 194 -8.49 -16.25 13.84
CA ARG A 194 -8.12 -17.49 14.53
C ARG A 194 -9.12 -18.61 14.31
N THR A 195 -10.41 -18.29 14.06
CA THR A 195 -11.46 -19.33 13.94
C THR A 195 -11.72 -19.70 12.47
N PRO A 196 -12.09 -20.97 12.19
CA PRO A 196 -12.45 -21.40 10.84
C PRO A 196 -13.63 -20.61 10.26
N GLU A 197 -14.63 -20.28 11.09
CA GLU A 197 -15.86 -19.57 10.70
C GLU A 197 -15.50 -18.17 10.18
N ARG A 198 -14.70 -17.40 10.93
CA ARG A 198 -14.23 -16.07 10.50
C ARG A 198 -13.37 -16.11 9.25
N ARG A 199 -12.56 -17.17 9.09
CA ARG A 199 -11.77 -17.36 7.87
C ARG A 199 -12.64 -17.66 6.66
N ALA A 200 -13.71 -18.45 6.84
CA ALA A 200 -14.68 -18.73 5.78
C ALA A 200 -15.46 -17.47 5.38
N GLU A 201 -15.90 -16.68 6.35
CA GLU A 201 -16.57 -15.39 6.12
C GLU A 201 -15.66 -14.40 5.36
N ASN A 202 -14.42 -14.23 5.80
CA ASN A 202 -13.43 -13.42 5.13
C ASN A 202 -13.17 -13.88 3.68
N GLU A 203 -13.09 -15.20 3.44
CA GLU A 203 -12.93 -15.76 2.11
C GLU A 203 -14.15 -15.51 1.22
N ALA A 204 -15.36 -15.59 1.77
CA ALA A 204 -16.59 -15.26 1.05
C ALA A 204 -16.61 -13.76 0.64
N LEU A 205 -16.16 -12.87 1.52
CA LEU A 205 -16.01 -11.44 1.20
C LEU A 205 -14.96 -11.20 0.12
N MET A 206 -13.78 -11.85 0.21
CA MET A 206 -12.76 -11.78 -0.86
C MET A 206 -13.32 -12.27 -2.20
N ARG A 207 -14.06 -13.39 -2.20
CA ARG A 207 -14.71 -13.92 -3.40
C ARG A 207 -15.65 -12.90 -4.02
N ALA A 208 -16.48 -12.23 -3.21
CA ALA A 208 -17.38 -11.18 -3.69
C ALA A 208 -16.61 -10.03 -4.36
N ARG A 209 -15.46 -9.61 -3.82
CA ARG A 209 -14.61 -8.57 -4.42
C ARG A 209 -13.94 -9.05 -5.71
N VAL A 210 -13.45 -10.27 -5.76
CA VAL A 210 -12.88 -10.87 -6.98
C VAL A 210 -13.96 -11.04 -8.06
N THR A 211 -15.19 -11.41 -7.69
CA THR A 211 -16.33 -11.43 -8.63
C THR A 211 -16.61 -10.03 -9.18
N GLN A 212 -16.61 -9.00 -8.32
CA GLN A 212 -16.76 -7.61 -8.74
C GLN A 212 -15.66 -7.19 -9.71
N LEU A 213 -14.39 -7.54 -9.44
CA LEU A 213 -13.27 -7.32 -10.36
C LEU A 213 -13.52 -8.00 -11.69
N TRP A 214 -13.89 -9.30 -11.69
CA TRP A 214 -14.14 -10.06 -12.91
C TRP A 214 -15.27 -9.46 -13.75
N GLN A 215 -16.33 -8.96 -13.13
CA GLN A 215 -17.46 -8.32 -13.81
C GLN A 215 -17.20 -6.86 -14.19
N THR A 216 -16.09 -6.27 -13.73
CA THR A 216 -15.73 -4.89 -14.07
C THR A 216 -14.87 -4.87 -15.32
N ARG A 217 -15.24 -4.04 -16.29
CA ARG A 217 -14.45 -3.89 -17.52
C ARG A 217 -13.13 -3.18 -17.22
N MET A 218 -12.01 -3.85 -17.47
CA MET A 218 -10.66 -3.34 -17.21
C MET A 218 -10.34 -2.12 -18.08
N LEU A 219 -10.63 -2.21 -19.38
CA LEU A 219 -10.39 -1.11 -20.31
C LEU A 219 -11.57 -0.13 -20.32
N ARG A 220 -11.29 1.16 -20.24
CA ARG A 220 -12.28 2.20 -20.46
C ARG A 220 -12.52 2.37 -21.96
N LEU A 221 -13.79 2.54 -22.36
CA LEU A 221 -14.14 2.95 -23.72
C LEU A 221 -14.05 4.46 -23.90
N ALA A 222 -14.36 5.20 -22.84
CA ALA A 222 -14.25 6.66 -22.84
C ALA A 222 -12.82 7.09 -22.54
N LYS A 223 -12.35 8.09 -23.28
CA LYS A 223 -11.07 8.75 -22.99
C LYS A 223 -11.14 9.39 -21.59
N LEU A 224 -10.08 9.23 -20.82
CA LEU A 224 -9.94 9.89 -19.52
C LEU A 224 -9.96 11.42 -19.70
N THR A 225 -10.67 12.09 -18.83
CA THR A 225 -10.62 13.53 -18.67
C THR A 225 -9.58 13.92 -17.63
N VAL A 226 -9.06 15.14 -17.71
CA VAL A 226 -8.15 15.66 -16.66
C VAL A 226 -8.83 15.68 -15.29
N ALA A 227 -10.16 15.87 -15.22
CA ALA A 227 -10.92 15.78 -13.99
C ALA A 227 -10.89 14.35 -13.38
N ASP A 228 -11.00 13.31 -14.21
CA ASP A 228 -10.85 11.91 -13.75
C ASP A 228 -9.45 11.64 -13.16
N GLU A 229 -8.42 12.21 -13.80
CA GLU A 229 -7.03 12.09 -13.33
C GLU A 229 -6.84 12.80 -11.98
N VAL A 230 -7.41 14.00 -11.83
CA VAL A 230 -7.42 14.74 -10.55
C VAL A 230 -8.07 13.92 -9.45
N GLU A 231 -9.28 13.38 -9.66
CA GLU A 231 -9.99 12.58 -8.66
C GLU A 231 -9.22 11.29 -8.30
N ASN A 232 -8.59 10.64 -9.27
CA ASN A 232 -7.79 9.46 -9.03
C ASN A 232 -6.59 9.77 -8.11
N ALA A 233 -5.83 10.82 -8.43
CA ALA A 233 -4.70 11.24 -7.61
C ALA A 233 -5.13 11.66 -6.19
N LEU A 234 -6.24 12.40 -6.07
CA LEU A 234 -6.77 12.84 -4.78
C LEU A 234 -7.23 11.68 -3.89
N SER A 235 -7.57 10.52 -4.47
CA SER A 235 -7.96 9.34 -3.69
C SER A 235 -6.85 8.82 -2.76
N TYR A 236 -5.59 9.10 -3.06
CA TYR A 236 -4.43 8.71 -2.23
C TYR A 236 -4.25 9.59 -0.98
N TYR A 237 -4.82 10.80 -0.97
CA TYR A 237 -4.66 11.72 0.17
C TYR A 237 -5.35 11.19 1.44
N PRO A 238 -6.66 10.93 1.48
CA PRO A 238 -7.32 10.44 2.69
C PRO A 238 -6.93 9.01 3.07
N THR A 239 -6.52 8.20 2.07
CA THR A 239 -6.17 6.80 2.31
C THR A 239 -4.72 6.59 2.77
N THR A 240 -3.82 7.52 2.41
CA THR A 240 -2.38 7.36 2.66
C THR A 240 -1.75 8.65 3.20
N PHE A 241 -1.62 9.70 2.39
CA PHE A 241 -0.76 10.83 2.73
C PHE A 241 -1.19 11.60 3.98
N LEU A 242 -2.48 11.90 4.12
CA LEU A 242 -2.98 12.66 5.28
C LEU A 242 -2.86 11.88 6.60
N ARG A 243 -2.68 10.58 6.54
CA ARG A 243 -2.47 9.71 7.72
C ARG A 243 -1.00 9.43 7.99
N GLU A 244 -0.21 9.19 6.95
CA GLU A 244 1.17 8.74 7.10
C GLU A 244 2.15 9.91 7.29
N ILE A 245 1.91 11.07 6.67
CA ILE A 245 2.77 12.25 6.86
C ILE A 245 2.84 12.68 8.35
N PRO A 246 1.74 12.79 9.10
CA PRO A 246 1.82 13.08 10.53
C PRO A 246 2.54 12.01 11.35
N ARG A 247 2.48 10.73 10.93
CA ARG A 247 3.24 9.65 11.58
C ARG A 247 4.74 9.82 11.36
N LEU A 248 5.14 10.15 10.13
CA LEU A 248 6.53 10.46 9.78
C LEU A 248 7.09 11.58 10.66
N TYR A 249 6.35 12.68 10.82
CA TYR A 249 6.77 13.80 11.68
C TYR A 249 6.91 13.36 13.15
N ARG A 250 5.97 12.58 13.67
CA ARG A 250 6.07 12.05 15.05
C ARG A 250 7.30 11.15 15.26
N GLU A 251 7.69 10.37 14.26
CA GLU A 251 8.91 9.55 14.33
C GLU A 251 10.16 10.44 14.39
N ILE A 252 10.21 11.50 13.58
CA ILE A 252 11.31 12.47 13.57
C ILE A 252 11.37 13.24 14.91
N GLU A 253 10.24 13.71 15.43
CA GLU A 253 10.16 14.38 16.73
C GLU A 253 10.63 13.50 17.88
N ARG A 254 10.29 12.21 17.86
CA ARG A 254 10.81 11.24 18.86
C ARG A 254 12.32 11.03 18.76
N ALA A 255 12.87 11.10 17.55
CA ALA A 255 14.31 10.97 17.32
C ALA A 255 15.09 12.26 17.68
N LEU A 256 14.40 13.41 17.74
CA LEU A 256 14.98 14.74 18.03
C LEU A 256 14.27 15.40 19.23
N PRO A 257 14.31 14.80 20.43
CA PRO A 257 13.57 15.30 21.60
C PRO A 257 13.98 16.73 21.96
N GLY A 258 12.99 17.56 22.29
CA GLY A 258 13.20 18.96 22.65
C GLY A 258 13.37 19.93 21.46
N HIS A 259 13.25 19.43 20.22
CA HIS A 259 13.31 20.27 19.03
C HIS A 259 11.97 20.26 18.30
N ALA A 260 11.43 21.44 17.99
CA ALA A 260 10.27 21.57 17.10
C ALA A 260 10.69 21.32 15.67
N ILE A 261 9.95 20.47 14.95
CA ILE A 261 10.23 20.14 13.56
C ILE A 261 9.33 20.96 12.65
N ALA A 262 9.93 21.86 11.87
CA ALA A 262 9.19 22.64 10.89
C ALA A 262 8.67 21.74 9.75
N PRO A 263 7.51 22.09 9.15
CA PRO A 263 6.96 21.31 8.04
C PRO A 263 7.81 21.50 6.77
N PHE A 264 8.66 20.52 6.49
CA PHE A 264 9.56 20.50 5.34
C PHE A 264 9.03 19.69 4.15
N LEU A 265 8.05 18.79 4.39
CA LEU A 265 7.45 17.95 3.35
C LEU A 265 6.20 18.65 2.79
N ARG A 266 6.23 18.93 1.49
CA ARG A 266 5.13 19.60 0.79
C ARG A 266 4.78 18.85 -0.48
N MET A 267 3.62 18.17 -0.48
CA MET A 267 3.16 17.45 -1.65
C MET A 267 2.95 18.37 -2.85
N GLY A 268 3.55 18.03 -3.97
CA GLY A 268 3.34 18.67 -5.27
C GLY A 268 2.35 17.88 -6.13
N HIS A 269 1.80 18.53 -7.15
CA HIS A 269 0.80 17.91 -8.02
C HIS A 269 0.83 18.56 -9.41
N TRP A 270 1.15 17.78 -10.44
CA TRP A 270 1.13 18.27 -11.81
C TRP A 270 -0.25 18.17 -12.46
N ILE A 271 -1.06 17.22 -12.01
CA ILE A 271 -2.35 16.88 -12.62
C ILE A 271 -3.32 18.06 -12.48
N GLY A 272 -3.85 18.52 -13.60
CA GLY A 272 -4.73 19.68 -13.66
C GLY A 272 -4.02 21.04 -13.70
N GLY A 273 -2.69 21.08 -13.53
CA GLY A 273 -1.87 22.30 -13.56
C GLY A 273 -0.86 22.33 -14.69
N ASP A 274 -0.23 21.19 -14.99
CA ASP A 274 0.73 21.07 -16.08
C ASP A 274 0.01 20.98 -17.43
N ARG A 275 0.32 21.90 -18.32
CA ARG A 275 -0.33 21.97 -19.64
C ARG A 275 0.37 21.09 -20.66
N ASP A 276 1.69 21.06 -20.67
CA ASP A 276 2.55 20.30 -21.61
C ASP A 276 1.92 20.13 -23.03
N GLY A 277 1.41 21.24 -23.58
CA GLY A 277 0.70 21.23 -24.85
C GLY A 277 -0.73 20.65 -24.83
N ASN A 278 -1.24 20.18 -23.70
CA ASN A 278 -2.60 19.65 -23.57
C ASN A 278 -3.65 20.78 -23.58
N PRO A 279 -4.49 20.87 -24.63
CA PRO A 279 -5.52 21.93 -24.71
C PRO A 279 -6.61 21.80 -23.64
N ASN A 280 -6.77 20.63 -23.00
CA ASN A 280 -7.77 20.37 -21.96
C ASN A 280 -7.34 20.89 -20.58
N VAL A 281 -6.08 21.34 -20.43
CA VAL A 281 -5.61 21.98 -19.20
C VAL A 281 -5.72 23.49 -19.36
N SER A 282 -6.77 24.06 -18.79
CA SER A 282 -7.12 25.50 -18.81
C SER A 282 -7.09 26.10 -17.40
N ALA A 283 -7.28 27.42 -17.30
CA ALA A 283 -7.43 28.10 -16.01
C ALA A 283 -8.62 27.52 -15.21
N ALA A 284 -9.71 27.14 -15.87
CA ALA A 284 -10.86 26.50 -15.24
C ALA A 284 -10.49 25.13 -14.68
N THR A 285 -9.68 24.35 -15.42
CA THR A 285 -9.16 23.05 -14.96
C THR A 285 -8.29 23.21 -13.71
N LEU A 286 -7.37 24.16 -13.71
CA LEU A 286 -6.54 24.47 -12.53
C LEU A 286 -7.36 24.89 -11.33
N LYS A 287 -8.35 25.77 -11.54
CA LYS A 287 -9.26 26.21 -10.47
C LYS A 287 -10.03 25.01 -9.90
N HIS A 288 -10.53 24.13 -10.76
CA HIS A 288 -11.21 22.90 -10.33
C HIS A 288 -10.29 22.02 -9.51
N ALA A 289 -9.05 21.74 -9.99
CA ALA A 289 -8.08 20.90 -9.29
C ALA A 289 -7.76 21.44 -7.88
N LEU A 290 -7.50 22.77 -7.77
CA LEU A 290 -7.22 23.41 -6.48
C LEU A 290 -8.43 23.34 -5.51
N ALA A 291 -9.63 23.59 -6.03
CA ALA A 291 -10.86 23.48 -5.24
C ALA A 291 -11.07 22.05 -4.71
N ARG A 292 -10.86 21.04 -5.57
CA ARG A 292 -10.98 19.63 -5.17
C ARG A 292 -9.91 19.21 -4.15
N GLN A 293 -8.66 19.67 -4.31
CA GLN A 293 -7.59 19.44 -3.33
C GLN A 293 -7.96 20.00 -1.95
N ALA A 294 -8.42 21.26 -1.91
CA ALA A 294 -8.86 21.88 -0.68
C ALA A 294 -10.05 21.15 -0.05
N GLU A 295 -11.04 20.75 -0.84
CA GLU A 295 -12.20 20.02 -0.35
C GLU A 295 -11.83 18.67 0.27
N VAL A 296 -10.97 17.90 -0.39
CA VAL A 296 -10.50 16.58 0.13
C VAL A 296 -9.77 16.74 1.46
N ALA A 297 -8.87 17.73 1.57
CA ALA A 297 -8.15 18.00 2.80
C ALA A 297 -9.07 18.46 3.93
N LEU A 298 -9.97 19.42 3.65
CA LEU A 298 -10.90 19.95 4.65
C LEU A 298 -11.92 18.91 5.12
N ARG A 299 -12.42 18.05 4.23
CA ARG A 299 -13.31 16.94 4.62
C ARG A 299 -12.60 15.93 5.52
N PHE A 300 -11.33 15.63 5.22
CA PHE A 300 -10.53 14.77 6.10
C PHE A 300 -10.38 15.40 7.48
N TYR A 301 -9.96 16.67 7.57
CA TYR A 301 -9.81 17.36 8.85
C TYR A 301 -11.14 17.45 9.62
N LEU A 302 -12.26 17.72 8.94
CA LEU A 302 -13.58 17.74 9.56
C LEU A 302 -13.91 16.38 10.20
N THR A 303 -13.63 15.28 9.51
CA THR A 303 -13.82 13.93 10.05
C THR A 303 -12.94 13.68 11.27
N GLU A 304 -11.65 14.03 11.20
CA GLU A 304 -10.71 13.83 12.33
C GLU A 304 -11.11 14.69 13.54
N VAL A 305 -11.52 15.93 13.33
CA VAL A 305 -12.04 16.83 14.41
C VAL A 305 -13.31 16.26 15.03
N HIS A 306 -14.22 15.73 14.22
CA HIS A 306 -15.45 15.10 14.72
C HIS A 306 -15.14 13.85 15.57
N LEU A 307 -14.21 13.00 15.13
CA LEU A 307 -13.75 11.85 15.90
C LEU A 307 -13.08 12.29 17.22
N LEU A 308 -12.24 13.31 17.17
CA LEU A 308 -11.61 13.88 18.36
C LEU A 308 -12.66 14.41 19.34
N GLY A 309 -13.68 15.10 18.83
CA GLY A 309 -14.80 15.58 19.66
C GLY A 309 -15.54 14.44 20.36
N ALA A 310 -15.74 13.32 19.66
CA ALA A 310 -16.36 12.13 20.26
C ALA A 310 -15.46 11.48 21.35
N GLU A 311 -14.13 11.43 21.14
CA GLU A 311 -13.17 10.92 22.11
C GLU A 311 -13.07 11.85 23.34
N LEU A 312 -13.16 13.16 23.16
CA LEU A 312 -13.08 14.18 24.22
C LEU A 312 -14.44 14.48 24.86
N SER A 313 -15.47 13.68 24.61
CA SER A 313 -16.79 13.81 25.26
C SER A 313 -16.68 13.37 26.74
N ILE A 314 -16.09 14.24 27.57
CA ILE A 314 -15.84 14.03 29.00
C ILE A 314 -16.62 15.04 29.83
N SER A 315 -17.10 14.62 31.00
CA SER A 315 -17.87 15.47 31.88
C SER A 315 -16.98 16.36 32.77
N GLY A 316 -17.20 17.68 32.74
CA GLY A 316 -16.54 18.63 33.63
C GLY A 316 -16.88 18.41 35.12
N THR A 317 -17.90 17.60 35.43
CA THR A 317 -18.22 17.19 36.81
C THR A 317 -17.34 16.06 37.32
N LEU A 318 -16.74 15.30 36.41
CA LEU A 318 -15.91 14.11 36.75
C LEU A 318 -14.41 14.41 36.66
N VAL A 319 -14.00 15.39 35.86
CA VAL A 319 -12.62 15.77 35.66
C VAL A 319 -12.40 17.27 35.82
N LYS A 320 -11.20 17.67 36.23
CA LYS A 320 -10.85 19.10 36.27
C LYS A 320 -10.56 19.58 34.86
N VAL A 321 -11.32 20.59 34.42
CA VAL A 321 -11.09 21.30 33.17
C VAL A 321 -10.43 22.65 33.43
N THR A 322 -9.69 23.15 32.43
CA THR A 322 -9.06 24.47 32.55
C THR A 322 -10.10 25.59 32.48
N PRO A 323 -9.88 26.76 33.13
CA PRO A 323 -10.80 27.89 32.96
C PRO A 323 -11.02 28.32 31.51
N ALA A 324 -9.98 28.27 30.68
CA ALA A 324 -10.08 28.58 29.26
C ALA A 324 -11.03 27.62 28.52
N MET A 325 -11.08 26.34 28.93
CA MET A 325 -12.00 25.37 28.34
C MET A 325 -13.44 25.61 28.77
N VAL A 326 -13.66 26.00 30.03
CA VAL A 326 -14.99 26.41 30.53
C VAL A 326 -15.49 27.63 29.76
N GLU A 327 -14.66 28.67 29.62
CA GLU A 327 -14.99 29.86 28.85
C GLU A 327 -15.30 29.54 27.37
N LEU A 328 -14.59 28.60 26.76
CA LEU A 328 -14.84 28.16 25.39
C LEU A 328 -16.20 27.44 25.29
N ALA A 329 -16.52 26.57 26.25
CA ALA A 329 -17.80 25.87 26.31
C ALA A 329 -18.96 26.84 26.49
N ASP A 330 -18.84 27.84 27.36
CA ASP A 330 -19.87 28.83 27.61
C ASP A 330 -20.16 29.72 26.37
N ARG A 331 -19.15 29.90 25.51
CA ARG A 331 -19.29 30.64 24.24
C ARG A 331 -19.79 29.76 23.10
N SER A 332 -19.87 28.47 23.26
CA SER A 332 -20.37 27.55 22.24
C SER A 332 -21.84 27.85 21.93
N SER A 333 -22.20 27.83 20.66
CA SER A 333 -23.61 27.89 20.21
C SER A 333 -24.32 26.53 20.34
N ASP A 334 -23.53 25.45 20.54
CA ASP A 334 -24.07 24.12 20.80
C ASP A 334 -24.56 24.04 22.24
N ARG A 335 -25.86 23.86 22.40
CA ARG A 335 -26.54 23.75 23.69
C ARG A 335 -27.24 22.40 23.83
N SER A 336 -26.79 21.39 23.10
CA SER A 336 -27.21 20.00 23.31
C SER A 336 -26.71 19.53 24.67
N GLU A 337 -27.65 19.21 25.57
CA GLU A 337 -27.37 18.61 26.88
C GLU A 337 -27.04 17.11 26.74
#